data_c1e00beb61a66167f97028b138dd5c40
#
_entry.id   c1e00beb61a66167f97028b138dd5c40
#
_cell.length_a   1.000
_cell.length_b   1.000
_cell.length_c   1.000
_cell.angle_alpha   90.00
_cell.angle_beta   90.00
_cell.angle_gamma   90.00
#
_symmetry.space_group_name_H-M   'P 1'
#
loop_
_entity.id
_entity.type
_entity.pdbx_description
1 polymer ?
#
loop_
_entity_poly.entity_id
_entity_poly.type
_entity_poly.pdbx_seq_one_letter_code
_entity_poly.pdbx_strand_id
1 'polypeptide(L)'
;MLDMQTCFLSEMGGRSRNEDACGYWTSDDGCCWVVSDGAGGHGSGDVASRLVVSTVLRRFSAHPRVEPDEASNLLQAANDVVVGEKTNGNTRDDMHATAVVLLIDPRSGLAVWGHVGDTRIYLFRRGRVAYQTRDHSLVQNMIDAGYGSTDMIRTHPQRSLLTSAIGSAESLSLSVSAEPLALQVGDVFLLCTDGWWEYVEESDMEQILGESVSSEAWLASMGELIRNRAPAENDNYTAVCVRMADEPDGDETTVIIPSTPREATGNT
;
A
#
# COMPACT_ATOMS: atom_id res chain seq x y z
N MET A 1 21.78 -3.28 14.17
CA MET A 1 20.79 -3.55 13.13
C MET A 1 19.50 -2.89 13.59
N LEU A 2 18.74 -2.22 12.71
CA LEU A 2 17.46 -1.64 13.10
C LEU A 2 16.44 -2.77 13.22
N ASP A 3 15.77 -2.87 14.35
CA ASP A 3 14.59 -3.74 14.51
C ASP A 3 13.39 -3.11 13.83
N MET A 4 12.54 -3.95 13.19
CA MET A 4 11.39 -3.51 12.43
C MET A 4 10.13 -4.23 12.91
N GLN A 5 9.27 -3.48 13.59
CA GLN A 5 7.97 -3.99 14.00
C GLN A 5 6.95 -3.76 12.89
N THR A 6 6.29 -4.83 12.46
CA THR A 6 5.26 -4.79 11.42
C THR A 6 3.91 -5.15 11.99
N CYS A 7 2.91 -4.33 11.72
CA CYS A 7 1.50 -4.69 11.96
C CYS A 7 0.65 -4.24 10.77
N PHE A 8 -0.54 -4.81 10.64
CA PHE A 8 -1.46 -4.50 9.56
C PHE A 8 -2.91 -4.57 10.01
N LEU A 9 -3.76 -3.89 9.26
CA LEU A 9 -5.21 -3.98 9.34
C LEU A 9 -5.77 -3.96 7.93
N SER A 10 -6.65 -4.91 7.60
CA SER A 10 -7.31 -5.00 6.29
C SER A 10 -8.76 -5.39 6.50
N GLU A 11 -9.66 -4.53 6.05
CA GLU A 11 -11.09 -4.65 6.26
C GLU A 11 -11.86 -4.48 4.95
N MET A 12 -12.97 -5.17 4.87
CA MET A 12 -13.79 -5.18 3.66
C MET A 12 -14.62 -3.89 3.48
N GLY A 13 -14.80 -3.11 4.56
CA GLY A 13 -15.68 -1.95 4.52
C GLY A 13 -17.11 -2.33 4.19
N GLY A 14 -17.76 -1.52 3.34
CA GLY A 14 -19.12 -1.75 2.86
C GLY A 14 -19.24 -2.65 1.62
N ARG A 15 -18.12 -3.15 1.09
CA ARG A 15 -18.09 -3.99 -0.11
C ARG A 15 -18.47 -5.43 0.20
N SER A 16 -18.85 -6.20 -0.83
CA SER A 16 -19.12 -7.64 -0.69
C SER A 16 -17.86 -8.50 -0.69
N ARG A 17 -16.72 -7.97 -1.12
CA ARG A 17 -15.41 -8.60 -1.19
C ARG A 17 -14.34 -7.61 -0.79
N ASN A 18 -13.23 -8.14 -0.30
CA ASN A 18 -12.01 -7.36 -0.15
C ASN A 18 -11.12 -7.61 -1.38
N GLU A 19 -10.91 -6.58 -2.17
CA GLU A 19 -10.06 -6.59 -3.36
C GLU A 19 -8.66 -6.05 -3.05
N ASP A 20 -8.42 -5.54 -1.84
CA ASP A 20 -7.10 -5.19 -1.33
C ASP A 20 -6.28 -6.45 -1.03
N ALA A 21 -4.98 -6.34 -1.18
CA ALA A 21 -4.02 -7.31 -0.72
C ALA A 21 -2.78 -6.62 -0.14
N CYS A 22 -2.18 -7.25 0.87
CA CYS A 22 -0.90 -6.80 1.40
C CYS A 22 -0.03 -7.99 1.82
N GLY A 23 1.24 -7.74 2.02
CA GLY A 23 2.16 -8.75 2.51
C GLY A 23 3.55 -8.18 2.73
N TYR A 24 4.41 -8.96 3.35
CA TYR A 24 5.80 -8.61 3.56
C TYR A 24 6.72 -9.84 3.58
N TRP A 25 7.99 -9.60 3.36
CA TRP A 25 9.08 -10.56 3.53
C TRP A 25 10.26 -9.87 4.20
N THR A 26 10.86 -10.52 5.20
CA THR A 26 11.97 -9.99 5.97
C THR A 26 13.11 -10.99 6.09
N SER A 27 14.34 -10.53 5.95
CA SER A 27 15.57 -11.26 6.23
C SER A 27 16.70 -10.28 6.57
N ASP A 28 17.84 -10.80 6.95
CA ASP A 28 19.06 -10.00 7.19
C ASP A 28 19.60 -9.32 5.93
N ASP A 29 19.27 -9.82 4.74
CA ASP A 29 19.77 -9.30 3.47
C ASP A 29 18.87 -8.22 2.86
N GLY A 30 17.63 -8.08 3.37
CA GLY A 30 16.68 -7.08 2.90
C GLY A 30 15.28 -7.39 3.38
N CYS A 31 14.42 -6.39 3.35
CA CYS A 31 13.02 -6.50 3.75
C CYS A 31 12.14 -5.79 2.74
N CYS A 32 10.96 -6.33 2.48
CA CYS A 32 10.00 -5.81 1.50
C CYS A 32 8.58 -5.84 2.08
N TRP A 33 7.87 -4.73 1.98
CA TRP A 33 6.43 -4.63 2.24
C TRP A 33 5.72 -4.15 0.99
N VAL A 34 4.53 -4.67 0.75
CA VAL A 34 3.70 -4.33 -0.40
C VAL A 34 2.24 -4.25 0.00
N VAL A 35 1.56 -3.21 -0.49
CA VAL A 35 0.11 -3.03 -0.40
C VAL A 35 -0.39 -2.76 -1.81
N SER A 36 -1.51 -3.36 -2.17
CA SER A 36 -2.12 -3.25 -3.49
C SER A 36 -3.64 -3.22 -3.34
N ASP A 37 -4.28 -2.26 -3.96
CA ASP A 37 -5.72 -2.15 -4.13
C ASP A 37 -6.09 -2.68 -5.52
N GLY A 38 -7.02 -3.61 -5.57
CA GLY A 38 -7.45 -4.26 -6.78
C GLY A 38 -8.73 -3.65 -7.35
N ALA A 39 -8.68 -3.23 -8.60
CA ALA A 39 -9.83 -2.72 -9.33
C ALA A 39 -10.21 -3.63 -10.49
N GLY A 40 -11.51 -3.94 -10.61
CA GLY A 40 -12.02 -4.72 -11.73
C GLY A 40 -13.41 -5.29 -11.49
N GLY A 41 -14.16 -5.48 -12.58
CA GLY A 41 -15.48 -6.09 -12.51
C GLY A 41 -15.43 -7.59 -12.19
N HIS A 42 -16.49 -8.12 -11.54
CA HIS A 42 -16.71 -9.56 -11.31
C HIS A 42 -15.61 -10.29 -10.49
N GLY A 43 -14.92 -9.60 -9.57
CA GLY A 43 -13.88 -10.19 -8.73
C GLY A 43 -12.54 -10.33 -9.43
N SER A 44 -12.26 -9.50 -10.42
CA SER A 44 -10.95 -9.44 -11.08
C SER A 44 -9.94 -8.62 -10.29
N GLY A 45 -10.40 -7.67 -9.47
CA GLY A 45 -9.55 -6.84 -8.62
C GLY A 45 -8.80 -7.65 -7.56
N ASP A 46 -9.50 -8.57 -6.87
CA ASP A 46 -8.89 -9.42 -5.84
C ASP A 46 -7.80 -10.35 -6.38
N VAL A 47 -7.93 -10.76 -7.65
CA VAL A 47 -6.90 -11.54 -8.34
C VAL A 47 -5.72 -10.65 -8.71
N ALA A 48 -5.99 -9.44 -9.23
CA ALA A 48 -4.95 -8.49 -9.61
C ALA A 48 -4.08 -8.11 -8.42
N SER A 49 -4.67 -7.67 -7.31
CA SER A 49 -3.94 -7.27 -6.11
C SER A 49 -3.09 -8.41 -5.53
N ARG A 50 -3.64 -9.65 -5.47
CA ARG A 50 -2.88 -10.83 -5.03
C ARG A 50 -1.74 -11.21 -5.96
N LEU A 51 -1.91 -11.07 -7.28
CA LEU A 51 -0.83 -11.28 -8.24
C LEU A 51 0.29 -10.26 -8.06
N VAL A 52 -0.05 -8.99 -7.81
CA VAL A 52 0.92 -7.94 -7.48
C VAL A 52 1.72 -8.34 -6.26
N VAL A 53 1.05 -8.57 -5.12
CA VAL A 53 1.71 -8.90 -3.84
C VAL A 53 2.60 -10.15 -3.98
N SER A 54 2.06 -11.24 -4.52
CA SER A 54 2.81 -12.49 -4.66
C SER A 54 4.00 -12.37 -5.62
N THR A 55 3.88 -11.59 -6.69
CA THR A 55 4.97 -11.37 -7.66
C THR A 55 6.09 -10.55 -7.05
N VAL A 56 5.76 -9.44 -6.38
CA VAL A 56 6.72 -8.57 -5.70
C VAL A 56 7.51 -9.37 -4.66
N LEU A 57 6.83 -10.02 -3.73
CA LEU A 57 7.50 -10.75 -2.63
C LEU A 57 8.35 -11.91 -3.14
N ARG A 58 7.84 -12.71 -4.08
CA ARG A 58 8.60 -13.82 -4.66
C ARG A 58 9.86 -13.37 -5.39
N ARG A 59 9.80 -12.25 -6.15
CA ARG A 59 10.97 -11.73 -6.87
C ARG A 59 11.99 -11.14 -5.91
N PHE A 60 11.52 -10.33 -4.96
CA PHE A 60 12.40 -9.72 -3.98
C PHE A 60 13.10 -10.77 -3.11
N SER A 61 12.37 -11.77 -2.58
CA SER A 61 12.96 -12.82 -1.74
C SER A 61 14.01 -13.67 -2.46
N ALA A 62 13.91 -13.81 -3.78
CA ALA A 62 14.91 -14.55 -4.56
C ALA A 62 16.25 -13.78 -4.68
N HIS A 63 16.22 -12.46 -4.74
CA HIS A 63 17.40 -11.60 -4.89
C HIS A 63 17.16 -10.25 -4.20
N PRO A 64 17.25 -10.18 -2.87
CA PRO A 64 17.00 -8.95 -2.12
C PRO A 64 17.99 -7.84 -2.51
N ARG A 65 17.46 -6.70 -2.97
CA ARG A 65 18.23 -5.49 -3.29
C ARG A 65 17.42 -4.26 -2.90
N VAL A 66 18.07 -3.32 -2.23
CA VAL A 66 17.42 -2.09 -1.74
C VAL A 66 17.97 -0.91 -2.53
N GLU A 67 17.44 -0.76 -3.74
CA GLU A 67 17.82 0.29 -4.69
C GLU A 67 16.56 0.81 -5.42
N PRO A 68 16.53 2.09 -5.86
CA PRO A 68 15.38 2.63 -6.59
C PRO A 68 15.01 1.81 -7.84
N ASP A 69 16.02 1.35 -8.59
CA ASP A 69 15.80 0.52 -9.78
C ASP A 69 15.13 -0.82 -9.44
N GLU A 70 15.42 -1.40 -8.26
CA GLU A 70 14.76 -2.63 -7.83
C GLU A 70 13.26 -2.39 -7.55
N ALA A 71 12.90 -1.31 -6.86
CA ALA A 71 11.50 -0.96 -6.64
C ALA A 71 10.75 -0.78 -7.99
N SER A 72 11.39 -0.14 -8.97
CA SER A 72 10.87 -0.02 -10.33
C SER A 72 10.69 -1.37 -11.01
N ASN A 73 11.71 -2.23 -10.96
CA ASN A 73 11.70 -3.56 -11.57
C ASN A 73 10.62 -4.47 -10.98
N LEU A 74 10.40 -4.40 -9.66
CA LEU A 74 9.35 -5.16 -8.97
C LEU A 74 7.96 -4.76 -9.44
N LEU A 75 7.69 -3.44 -9.51
CA LEU A 75 6.41 -2.91 -9.98
C LEU A 75 6.17 -3.21 -11.46
N GLN A 76 7.19 -3.07 -12.30
CA GLN A 76 7.09 -3.44 -13.73
C GLN A 76 6.81 -4.94 -13.89
N ALA A 77 7.48 -5.77 -13.13
CA ALA A 77 7.27 -7.21 -13.17
C ALA A 77 5.87 -7.62 -12.70
N ALA A 78 5.31 -6.92 -11.71
CA ALA A 78 3.93 -7.11 -11.29
C ALA A 78 2.96 -6.73 -12.41
N ASN A 79 3.22 -5.61 -13.11
CA ASN A 79 2.43 -5.20 -14.27
C ASN A 79 2.44 -6.27 -15.37
N ASP A 80 3.61 -6.77 -15.72
CA ASP A 80 3.77 -7.78 -16.78
C ASP A 80 3.00 -9.07 -16.48
N VAL A 81 2.97 -9.48 -15.20
CA VAL A 81 2.20 -10.66 -14.76
C VAL A 81 0.70 -10.42 -14.86
N VAL A 82 0.21 -9.26 -14.41
CA VAL A 82 -1.22 -8.93 -14.50
C VAL A 82 -1.67 -8.79 -15.96
N VAL A 83 -0.87 -8.13 -16.80
CA VAL A 83 -1.15 -8.03 -18.26
C VAL A 83 -1.15 -9.42 -18.91
N GLY A 84 -0.20 -10.28 -18.55
CA GLY A 84 -0.14 -11.66 -19.04
C GLY A 84 -1.36 -12.48 -18.69
N GLU A 85 -1.90 -12.32 -17.48
CA GLU A 85 -3.13 -13.00 -17.03
C GLU A 85 -4.37 -12.55 -17.81
N LYS A 86 -4.48 -11.24 -18.13
CA LYS A 86 -5.56 -10.72 -19.00
C LYS A 86 -5.56 -11.39 -20.38
N THR A 87 -4.37 -11.55 -20.98
CA THR A 87 -4.24 -12.04 -22.37
C THR A 87 -4.46 -13.53 -22.51
N ASN A 88 -4.36 -14.32 -21.44
CA ASN A 88 -4.52 -15.77 -21.46
C ASN A 88 -5.98 -16.29 -21.59
N GLY A 89 -6.92 -15.41 -21.95
CA GLY A 89 -8.21 -15.81 -22.51
C GLY A 89 -9.33 -16.12 -21.53
N ASN A 90 -9.17 -15.75 -20.27
CA ASN A 90 -10.27 -15.67 -19.32
C ASN A 90 -10.79 -14.24 -19.30
N THR A 91 -12.11 -14.06 -19.34
CA THR A 91 -12.96 -12.86 -19.37
C THR A 91 -12.63 -11.79 -18.28
N ARG A 92 -11.37 -11.45 -18.09
CA ARG A 92 -10.87 -10.55 -17.04
C ARG A 92 -10.15 -9.33 -17.63
N ASP A 93 -10.72 -8.78 -18.72
CA ASP A 93 -10.14 -7.62 -19.41
C ASP A 93 -9.98 -6.39 -18.51
N ASP A 94 -10.76 -6.33 -17.42
CA ASP A 94 -10.80 -5.21 -16.47
C ASP A 94 -9.89 -5.40 -15.22
N MET A 95 -8.97 -6.34 -15.24
CA MET A 95 -8.02 -6.53 -14.12
C MET A 95 -7.04 -5.36 -14.03
N HIS A 96 -7.12 -4.60 -12.96
CA HIS A 96 -6.17 -3.55 -12.63
C HIS A 96 -5.86 -3.58 -11.13
N ALA A 97 -4.76 -2.97 -10.76
CA ALA A 97 -4.41 -2.75 -9.37
C ALA A 97 -3.55 -1.49 -9.21
N THR A 98 -3.60 -0.91 -8.04
CA THR A 98 -2.57 0.01 -7.56
C THR A 98 -1.48 -0.78 -6.85
N ALA A 99 -0.36 -0.19 -6.53
CA ALA A 99 0.62 -0.79 -5.65
C ALA A 99 1.54 0.25 -5.01
N VAL A 100 1.95 -0.02 -3.78
CA VAL A 100 3.10 0.60 -3.15
C VAL A 100 4.03 -0.48 -2.60
N VAL A 101 5.34 -0.31 -2.80
CA VAL A 101 6.38 -1.18 -2.25
C VAL A 101 7.33 -0.35 -1.40
N LEU A 102 7.73 -0.90 -0.25
CA LEU A 102 8.78 -0.38 0.62
C LEU A 102 9.86 -1.44 0.74
N LEU A 103 11.11 -1.07 0.46
CA LEU A 103 12.28 -1.92 0.58
C LEU A 103 13.20 -1.32 1.64
N ILE A 104 13.68 -2.14 2.56
CA ILE A 104 14.62 -1.70 3.63
C ILE A 104 15.80 -2.67 3.69
N ASP A 105 17.00 -2.11 3.71
CA ASP A 105 18.22 -2.85 4.08
C ASP A 105 18.45 -2.72 5.60
N PRO A 106 18.25 -3.79 6.36
CA PRO A 106 18.38 -3.74 7.83
C PRO A 106 19.81 -3.53 8.30
N ARG A 107 20.82 -3.81 7.46
CA ARG A 107 22.24 -3.63 7.81
C ARG A 107 22.69 -2.19 7.63
N SER A 108 22.34 -1.57 6.52
CA SER A 108 22.71 -0.17 6.26
C SER A 108 21.73 0.83 6.84
N GLY A 109 20.52 0.40 7.19
CA GLY A 109 19.43 1.28 7.62
C GLY A 109 18.96 2.21 6.50
N LEU A 110 19.00 1.74 5.23
CA LEU A 110 18.55 2.48 4.07
C LEU A 110 17.17 1.96 3.61
N ALA A 111 16.31 2.87 3.19
CA ALA A 111 15.00 2.56 2.63
C ALA A 111 14.83 3.17 1.25
N VAL A 112 14.14 2.45 0.37
CA VAL A 112 13.63 2.93 -0.91
C VAL A 112 12.17 2.50 -1.07
N TRP A 113 11.41 3.22 -1.87
CA TRP A 113 10.03 2.86 -2.16
C TRP A 113 9.64 3.21 -3.59
N GLY A 114 8.58 2.59 -4.05
CA GLY A 114 7.97 2.90 -5.33
C GLY A 114 6.47 2.68 -5.27
N HIS A 115 5.72 3.37 -6.16
CA HIS A 115 4.27 3.18 -6.24
C HIS A 115 3.71 3.38 -7.66
N VAL A 116 2.51 2.85 -7.84
CA VAL A 116 1.63 3.05 -9.00
C VAL A 116 0.20 3.23 -8.49
N GLY A 117 -0.49 4.27 -8.96
CA GLY A 117 -1.85 4.58 -8.53
C GLY A 117 -1.87 5.53 -7.35
N ASP A 118 -2.86 5.36 -6.48
CA ASP A 118 -3.18 6.20 -5.33
C ASP A 118 -3.10 5.46 -3.98
N THR A 119 -2.61 4.22 -3.97
CA THR A 119 -2.11 3.57 -2.76
C THR A 119 -0.87 4.32 -2.31
N ARG A 120 -0.87 4.76 -1.06
CA ARG A 120 0.13 5.70 -0.53
C ARG A 120 1.11 5.06 0.43
N ILE A 121 2.31 5.66 0.49
CA ILE A 121 3.23 5.51 1.61
C ILE A 121 3.41 6.86 2.29
N TYR A 122 3.33 6.83 3.61
CA TYR A 122 3.69 7.94 4.50
C TYR A 122 4.91 7.55 5.30
N LEU A 123 5.83 8.49 5.50
CA LEU A 123 6.88 8.40 6.50
C LEU A 123 6.59 9.39 7.62
N PHE A 124 6.46 8.90 8.83
CA PHE A 124 6.40 9.71 10.04
C PHE A 124 7.78 9.72 10.70
N ARG A 125 8.28 10.90 10.92
CA ARG A 125 9.55 11.13 11.64
C ARG A 125 9.28 12.10 12.78
N ARG A 126 9.66 11.71 13.99
CA ARG A 126 9.35 12.49 15.21
C ARG A 126 7.85 12.78 15.39
N GLY A 127 7.01 11.82 15.05
CA GLY A 127 5.56 11.91 15.16
C GLY A 127 4.86 12.82 14.15
N ARG A 128 5.56 13.26 13.09
CA ARG A 128 5.02 14.13 12.03
C ARG A 128 5.23 13.51 10.66
N VAL A 129 4.31 13.77 9.75
CA VAL A 129 4.47 13.39 8.33
C VAL A 129 5.67 14.12 7.75
N ALA A 130 6.74 13.37 7.48
CA ALA A 130 7.96 13.86 6.84
C ALA A 130 7.94 13.67 5.32
N TYR A 131 7.18 12.68 4.85
CA TYR A 131 7.02 12.38 3.42
C TYR A 131 5.68 11.69 3.17
N GLN A 132 5.14 11.91 1.97
CA GLN A 132 3.95 11.25 1.41
C GLN A 132 4.13 11.11 -0.09
N THR A 133 3.72 9.98 -0.67
CA THR A 133 3.64 9.80 -2.13
C THR A 133 2.57 10.70 -2.73
N ARG A 134 2.74 11.02 -4.02
CA ARG A 134 1.77 11.78 -4.82
C ARG A 134 1.01 10.83 -5.73
N ASP A 135 -0.30 10.88 -5.70
CA ASP A 135 -1.16 9.95 -6.42
C ASP A 135 -0.99 10.07 -7.95
N HIS A 136 -1.05 8.94 -8.63
CA HIS A 136 -1.24 8.92 -10.08
C HIS A 136 -2.74 9.01 -10.39
N SER A 137 -3.34 10.18 -10.10
CA SER A 137 -4.77 10.45 -10.30
C SER A 137 -5.01 11.72 -11.11
N LEU A 138 -6.20 11.80 -11.71
CA LEU A 138 -6.61 13.00 -12.43
C LEU A 138 -6.62 14.23 -11.51
N VAL A 139 -7.13 14.07 -10.29
CA VAL A 139 -7.23 15.18 -9.33
C VAL A 139 -5.87 15.66 -8.88
N GLN A 140 -4.91 14.74 -8.65
CA GLN A 140 -3.54 15.14 -8.34
C GLN A 140 -2.93 15.96 -9.48
N ASN A 141 -3.13 15.55 -10.74
CA ASN A 141 -2.66 16.31 -11.90
C ASN A 141 -3.30 17.69 -11.99
N MET A 142 -4.58 17.82 -11.64
CA MET A 142 -5.25 19.13 -11.58
C MET A 142 -4.65 20.05 -10.52
N ILE A 143 -4.39 19.51 -9.33
CA ILE A 143 -3.74 20.25 -8.22
C ILE A 143 -2.34 20.72 -8.64
N ASP A 144 -1.55 19.83 -9.26
CA ASP A 144 -0.18 20.11 -9.72
C ASP A 144 -0.15 21.18 -10.80
N ALA A 145 -1.18 21.23 -11.65
CA ALA A 145 -1.36 22.26 -12.66
C ALA A 145 -1.95 23.58 -12.11
N GLY A 146 -2.24 23.66 -10.81
CA GLY A 146 -2.79 24.84 -10.14
C GLY A 146 -4.30 25.04 -10.32
N TYR A 147 -5.02 24.01 -10.75
CA TYR A 147 -6.50 24.06 -10.95
C TYR A 147 -7.31 23.68 -9.72
N GLY A 148 -6.70 23.58 -8.55
CA GLY A 148 -7.42 23.23 -7.32
C GLY A 148 -6.56 23.23 -6.07
N SER A 149 -7.22 23.00 -4.93
CA SER A 149 -6.57 22.83 -3.62
C SER A 149 -6.40 21.35 -3.26
N THR A 150 -5.56 21.06 -2.30
CA THR A 150 -5.29 19.69 -1.80
C THR A 150 -6.54 18.98 -1.28
N ASP A 151 -7.55 19.73 -0.79
CA ASP A 151 -8.81 19.16 -0.31
C ASP A 151 -9.58 18.39 -1.39
N MET A 152 -9.37 18.76 -2.67
CA MET A 152 -10.01 18.10 -3.80
C MET A 152 -9.64 16.61 -3.90
N ILE A 153 -8.50 16.22 -3.37
CA ILE A 153 -8.05 14.82 -3.41
C ILE A 153 -9.01 13.87 -2.70
N ARG A 154 -9.73 14.38 -1.67
CA ARG A 154 -10.73 13.62 -0.90
C ARG A 154 -12.18 13.91 -1.30
N THR A 155 -12.44 15.09 -1.89
CA THR A 155 -13.81 15.58 -2.07
C THR A 155 -14.29 15.63 -3.53
N HIS A 156 -13.37 15.56 -4.50
CA HIS A 156 -13.72 15.69 -5.91
C HIS A 156 -14.48 14.45 -6.43
N PRO A 157 -15.56 14.60 -7.23
CA PRO A 157 -16.32 13.46 -7.76
C PRO A 157 -15.51 12.46 -8.59
N GLN A 158 -14.41 12.92 -9.19
CA GLN A 158 -13.52 12.08 -10.01
C GLN A 158 -12.21 11.72 -9.28
N ARG A 159 -12.19 11.71 -7.95
CA ARG A 159 -10.97 11.44 -7.16
C ARG A 159 -10.38 10.05 -7.44
N SER A 160 -11.24 9.06 -7.70
CA SER A 160 -10.81 7.68 -8.00
C SER A 160 -10.43 7.44 -9.46
N LEU A 161 -10.34 8.48 -10.30
CA LEU A 161 -9.85 8.33 -11.68
C LEU A 161 -8.33 8.33 -11.70
N LEU A 162 -7.77 7.13 -11.83
CA LEU A 162 -6.32 6.92 -11.93
C LEU A 162 -5.80 7.30 -13.33
N THR A 163 -4.60 7.84 -13.37
CA THR A 163 -3.84 8.11 -14.61
C THR A 163 -2.78 7.03 -14.86
N SER A 164 -2.52 6.17 -13.88
CA SER A 164 -1.68 4.97 -14.02
C SER A 164 -2.14 3.89 -13.05
N ALA A 165 -2.21 2.65 -13.53
CA ALA A 165 -2.53 1.46 -12.75
C ALA A 165 -1.78 0.24 -13.33
N ILE A 166 -1.46 -0.71 -12.46
CA ILE A 166 -0.93 -2.04 -12.85
C ILE A 166 -2.01 -2.78 -13.64
N GLY A 167 -1.61 -3.54 -14.64
CA GLY A 167 -2.49 -4.20 -15.60
C GLY A 167 -2.74 -3.34 -16.85
N SER A 168 -2.02 -2.24 -17.02
CA SER A 168 -2.02 -1.45 -18.24
C SER A 168 -1.08 -2.07 -19.27
N ALA A 169 -1.58 -2.30 -20.49
CA ALA A 169 -0.76 -2.77 -21.61
C ALA A 169 0.09 -1.64 -22.22
N GLU A 170 -0.24 -0.39 -21.91
CA GLU A 170 0.55 0.78 -22.29
C GLU A 170 1.73 0.96 -21.30
N SER A 171 2.59 1.95 -21.57
CA SER A 171 3.71 2.25 -20.67
C SER A 171 3.23 2.59 -19.28
N LEU A 172 3.64 1.81 -18.28
CA LEU A 172 3.32 2.04 -16.87
C LEU A 172 4.03 3.30 -16.39
N SER A 173 3.27 4.30 -15.94
CA SER A 173 3.83 5.42 -15.20
C SER A 173 3.94 5.02 -13.73
N LEU A 174 5.16 4.94 -13.23
CA LEU A 174 5.44 4.63 -11.83
C LEU A 174 6.34 5.70 -11.22
N SER A 175 6.29 5.86 -9.92
CA SER A 175 7.18 6.76 -9.17
C SER A 175 8.01 5.96 -8.17
N VAL A 176 9.29 6.28 -8.07
CA VAL A 176 10.21 5.71 -7.10
C VAL A 176 10.95 6.80 -6.34
N SER A 177 11.42 6.50 -5.14
CA SER A 177 12.32 7.40 -4.41
C SER A 177 13.57 7.65 -5.25
N ALA A 178 13.98 8.93 -5.37
CA ALA A 178 15.14 9.28 -6.20
C ALA A 178 16.44 8.71 -5.66
N GLU A 179 16.56 8.64 -4.33
CA GLU A 179 17.73 8.15 -3.60
C GLU A 179 17.27 7.32 -2.38
N PRO A 180 18.12 6.39 -1.90
CA PRO A 180 17.87 5.71 -0.64
C PRO A 180 17.84 6.70 0.54
N LEU A 181 16.86 6.53 1.43
CA LEU A 181 16.69 7.33 2.64
C LEU A 181 17.35 6.64 3.82
N ALA A 182 18.20 7.36 4.57
CA ALA A 182 18.69 6.87 5.85
C ALA A 182 17.61 6.92 6.93
N LEU A 183 17.33 5.74 7.50
CA LEU A 183 16.32 5.56 8.54
C LEU A 183 16.86 6.01 9.91
N GLN A 184 15.94 6.40 10.76
CA GLN A 184 16.20 6.75 12.16
C GLN A 184 15.31 5.88 13.05
N VAL A 185 15.80 5.55 14.23
CA VAL A 185 14.98 4.95 15.29
C VAL A 185 13.77 5.85 15.56
N GLY A 186 12.60 5.24 15.65
CA GLY A 186 11.35 5.95 15.81
C GLY A 186 10.67 6.42 14.51
N ASP A 187 11.30 6.19 13.34
CA ASP A 187 10.62 6.34 12.06
C ASP A 187 9.47 5.32 11.95
N VAL A 188 8.35 5.75 11.39
CA VAL A 188 7.19 4.89 11.13
C VAL A 188 6.74 5.07 9.70
N PHE A 189 6.65 3.98 8.95
CA PHE A 189 5.99 3.97 7.65
C PHE A 189 4.56 3.48 7.79
N LEU A 190 3.67 4.09 7.02
CA LEU A 190 2.30 3.64 6.80
C LEU A 190 2.10 3.47 5.30
N LEU A 191 1.82 2.25 4.86
CA LEU A 191 1.41 1.94 3.50
C LEU A 191 -0.10 1.70 3.54
N CYS A 192 -0.89 2.39 2.73
CA CYS A 192 -2.34 2.24 2.81
C CYS A 192 -3.06 2.49 1.48
N THR A 193 -4.20 1.82 1.28
CA THR A 193 -5.12 2.02 0.16
C THR A 193 -5.97 3.29 0.33
N ASP A 194 -6.71 3.69 -0.70
CA ASP A 194 -7.51 4.92 -0.71
C ASP A 194 -8.64 4.88 0.33
N GLY A 195 -9.28 3.73 0.57
CA GLY A 195 -10.29 3.58 1.62
C GLY A 195 -9.77 3.86 3.04
N TRP A 196 -8.45 3.97 3.21
CA TRP A 196 -7.84 4.42 4.47
C TRP A 196 -7.68 5.94 4.49
N TRP A 197 -6.91 6.51 3.56
CA TRP A 197 -6.54 7.92 3.57
C TRP A 197 -7.69 8.86 3.16
N GLU A 198 -8.75 8.36 2.53
CA GLU A 198 -9.96 9.15 2.28
C GLU A 198 -10.63 9.62 3.57
N TYR A 199 -10.60 8.82 4.64
CA TYR A 199 -11.32 9.07 5.89
C TYR A 199 -10.42 9.43 7.08
N VAL A 200 -9.11 9.21 6.98
CA VAL A 200 -8.12 9.56 7.99
C VAL A 200 -7.19 10.62 7.43
N GLU A 201 -7.30 11.85 7.96
CA GLU A 201 -6.43 12.94 7.55
C GLU A 201 -5.04 12.80 8.18
N GLU A 202 -4.03 13.44 7.58
CA GLU A 202 -2.66 13.42 8.08
C GLU A 202 -2.57 13.95 9.51
N SER A 203 -3.39 14.96 9.86
CA SER A 203 -3.51 15.48 11.23
C SER A 203 -4.04 14.45 12.22
N ASP A 204 -5.03 13.64 11.81
CA ASP A 204 -5.54 12.53 12.62
C ASP A 204 -4.46 11.47 12.83
N MET A 205 -3.75 11.08 11.74
CA MET A 205 -2.66 10.11 11.79
C MET A 205 -1.59 10.53 12.79
N GLU A 206 -1.15 11.79 12.74
CA GLU A 206 -0.15 12.35 13.64
C GLU A 206 -0.62 12.40 15.10
N GLN A 207 -1.85 12.86 15.33
CA GLN A 207 -2.41 12.95 16.68
C GLN A 207 -2.51 11.55 17.31
N ILE A 208 -3.14 10.61 16.61
CA ILE A 208 -3.35 9.24 17.09
C ILE A 208 -2.01 8.53 17.29
N LEU A 209 -1.01 8.77 16.40
CA LEU A 209 0.35 8.21 16.57
C LEU A 209 0.98 8.66 17.88
N GLY A 210 0.82 9.95 18.25
CA GLY A 210 1.33 10.52 19.50
C GLY A 210 0.64 10.01 20.75
N GLU A 211 -0.61 9.56 20.64
CA GLU A 211 -1.44 9.05 21.74
C GLU A 211 -1.37 7.52 21.89
N SER A 212 -0.92 6.82 20.85
CA SER A 212 -0.94 5.36 20.79
C SER A 212 0.27 4.72 21.50
N VAL A 213 0.01 3.69 22.28
CA VAL A 213 1.03 2.93 23.02
C VAL A 213 1.76 1.90 22.14
N SER A 214 1.19 1.53 21.01
CA SER A 214 1.77 0.59 20.05
C SER A 214 1.29 0.88 18.61
N SER A 215 1.95 0.27 17.64
CA SER A 215 1.56 0.38 16.23
C SER A 215 0.21 -0.26 15.95
N GLU A 216 -0.12 -1.35 16.62
CA GLU A 216 -1.43 -2.02 16.54
C GLU A 216 -2.54 -1.12 17.09
N ALA A 217 -2.31 -0.44 18.23
CA ALA A 217 -3.26 0.50 18.79
C ALA A 217 -3.46 1.70 17.86
N TRP A 218 -2.40 2.17 17.20
CA TRP A 218 -2.47 3.23 16.20
C TRP A 218 -3.36 2.86 15.02
N LEU A 219 -3.10 1.68 14.39
CA LEU A 219 -3.95 1.19 13.29
C LEU A 219 -5.39 0.95 13.73
N ALA A 220 -5.60 0.36 14.90
CA ALA A 220 -6.94 0.09 15.43
C ALA A 220 -7.75 1.38 15.63
N SER A 221 -7.15 2.42 16.22
CA SER A 221 -7.82 3.72 16.45
C SER A 221 -8.15 4.41 15.14
N MET A 222 -7.28 4.37 14.13
CA MET A 222 -7.58 4.88 12.80
C MET A 222 -8.69 4.07 12.12
N GLY A 223 -8.69 2.74 12.25
CA GLY A 223 -9.77 1.88 11.76
C GLY A 223 -11.12 2.19 12.40
N GLU A 224 -11.15 2.53 13.70
CA GLU A 224 -12.37 3.03 14.36
C GLU A 224 -12.83 4.38 13.78
N LEU A 225 -11.89 5.25 13.48
CA LEU A 225 -12.19 6.54 12.87
C LEU A 225 -12.83 6.37 11.48
N ILE A 226 -12.30 5.43 10.65
CA ILE A 226 -12.89 5.07 9.36
C ILE A 226 -14.33 4.57 9.55
N ARG A 227 -14.57 3.61 10.44
CA ARG A 227 -15.91 3.08 10.73
C ARG A 227 -16.92 4.15 11.15
N ASN A 228 -16.45 5.21 11.79
CA ASN A 228 -17.30 6.31 12.27
C ASN A 228 -17.55 7.39 11.19
N ARG A 229 -16.63 7.61 10.25
CA ARG A 229 -16.70 8.68 9.26
C ARG A 229 -17.20 8.20 7.89
N ALA A 230 -16.87 6.97 7.54
CA ALA A 230 -17.18 6.44 6.22
C ALA A 230 -18.66 6.11 6.05
N PRO A 231 -19.23 6.27 4.83
CA PRO A 231 -20.58 5.81 4.52
C PRO A 231 -20.68 4.28 4.58
N ALA A 232 -21.89 3.75 4.62
CA ALA A 232 -22.13 2.31 4.73
C ALA A 232 -21.57 1.51 3.53
N GLU A 233 -21.45 2.14 2.37
CA GLU A 233 -20.95 1.56 1.12
C GLU A 233 -19.45 1.91 0.87
N ASN A 234 -18.70 2.25 1.92
CA ASN A 234 -17.29 2.60 1.79
C ASN A 234 -16.44 1.47 1.20
N ASP A 235 -15.31 1.83 0.64
CA ASP A 235 -14.40 0.88 0.02
C ASP A 235 -13.69 -0.03 1.02
N ASN A 236 -13.00 -1.04 0.50
CA ASN A 236 -12.00 -1.81 1.25
C ASN A 236 -10.96 -0.82 1.80
N TYR A 237 -10.43 -1.10 2.99
CA TYR A 237 -9.38 -0.27 3.55
C TYR A 237 -8.30 -1.13 4.22
N THR A 238 -7.09 -0.97 3.73
CA THR A 238 -5.94 -1.74 4.15
C THR A 238 -4.79 -0.82 4.51
N ALA A 239 -4.13 -1.10 5.63
CA ALA A 239 -2.89 -0.44 6.01
C ALA A 239 -1.88 -1.41 6.59
N VAL A 240 -0.60 -1.15 6.28
CA VAL A 240 0.57 -1.80 6.87
C VAL A 240 1.42 -0.74 7.53
N CYS A 241 1.73 -0.94 8.80
CA CYS A 241 2.64 -0.09 9.57
C CYS A 241 3.96 -0.80 9.76
N VAL A 242 5.07 -0.08 9.52
CA VAL A 242 6.44 -0.54 9.77
C VAL A 242 7.14 0.48 10.65
N ARG A 243 7.48 0.10 11.88
CA ARG A 243 8.13 0.98 12.87
C ARG A 243 9.58 0.56 13.09
N MET A 244 10.47 1.54 13.06
CA MET A 244 11.89 1.34 13.37
C MET A 244 12.11 1.36 14.88
N ALA A 245 12.58 0.25 15.46
CA ALA A 245 12.86 0.09 16.89
C ALA A 245 14.36 -0.13 17.17
N ASP A 246 14.74 -0.23 18.45
CA ASP A 246 16.15 -0.27 18.87
C ASP A 246 16.79 -1.67 18.92
N GLU A 247 16.03 -2.78 18.78
CA GLU A 247 16.59 -4.14 18.92
C GLU A 247 16.29 -5.02 17.70
N PRO A 248 17.21 -5.89 17.29
CA PRO A 248 17.05 -6.75 16.12
C PRO A 248 16.29 -8.04 16.46
N ASP A 249 15.37 -8.41 15.60
CA ASP A 249 14.83 -9.76 15.52
C ASP A 249 15.08 -10.29 14.09
N GLY A 250 15.92 -11.30 13.97
CA GLY A 250 16.49 -11.72 12.71
C GLY A 250 16.04 -13.10 12.22
N ASP A 251 14.73 -13.27 11.96
CA ASP A 251 14.23 -14.47 11.27
C ASP A 251 13.63 -14.11 9.90
N GLU A 252 13.88 -14.93 8.89
CA GLU A 252 13.26 -14.79 7.57
C GLU A 252 11.76 -15.11 7.68
N THR A 253 10.91 -14.13 7.36
CA THR A 253 9.46 -14.29 7.40
C THR A 253 8.81 -13.76 6.12
N THR A 254 7.99 -14.60 5.48
CA THR A 254 7.11 -14.18 4.39
C THR A 254 5.66 -14.30 4.83
N VAL A 255 4.94 -13.19 4.83
CA VAL A 255 3.51 -13.17 5.13
C VAL A 255 2.75 -12.57 3.97
N ILE A 256 1.87 -13.39 3.37
CA ILE A 256 0.86 -12.92 2.42
C ILE A 256 -0.48 -12.96 3.15
N ILE A 257 -1.09 -11.80 3.29
CA ILE A 257 -2.35 -11.66 4.02
C ILE A 257 -3.49 -11.77 3.01
N PRO A 258 -4.23 -12.90 2.97
CA PRO A 258 -5.37 -13.03 2.08
C PRO A 258 -6.54 -12.19 2.59
N SER A 259 -7.27 -11.57 1.67
CA SER A 259 -8.57 -10.97 1.97
C SER A 259 -9.50 -12.04 2.54
N THR A 260 -10.07 -11.81 3.73
CA THR A 260 -10.94 -12.78 4.41
C THR A 260 -12.31 -12.84 3.69
N PRO A 261 -12.77 -13.99 3.18
CA PRO A 261 -14.15 -14.12 2.71
C PRO A 261 -15.09 -14.04 3.91
N ARG A 262 -16.16 -13.27 3.78
CA ARG A 262 -17.25 -13.30 4.77
C ARG A 262 -17.84 -14.70 4.79
N GLU A 263 -17.80 -15.38 5.92
CA GLU A 263 -18.58 -16.61 6.11
C GLU A 263 -20.05 -16.26 5.85
N ALA A 264 -20.62 -16.90 4.83
CA ALA A 264 -22.05 -16.83 4.60
C ALA A 264 -22.74 -17.43 5.83
N THR A 265 -23.27 -16.57 6.71
CA THR A 265 -24.17 -17.01 7.78
C THR A 265 -25.40 -17.59 7.08
N GLY A 266 -25.39 -18.92 6.93
CA GLY A 266 -26.54 -19.68 6.49
C GLY A 266 -27.66 -19.48 7.50
N ASN A 267 -28.69 -18.79 7.04
CA ASN A 267 -29.99 -18.75 7.71
C ASN A 267 -30.69 -20.05 7.32
N THR A 268 -30.79 -20.98 8.22
CA THR A 268 -31.75 -22.08 8.19
C THR A 268 -33.07 -21.64 8.80
#